data_20d5418ce8282293bfc6e5ba25c7c3aa
#
_entry.id   20d5418ce8282293bfc6e5ba25c7c3aa
#
_cell.length_a   1.000
_cell.length_b   1.000
_cell.length_c   1.000
_cell.angle_alpha   90.00
_cell.angle_beta   90.00
_cell.angle_gamma   90.00
#
_symmetry.space_group_name_H-M   'P 1'
#
loop_
_entity.id
_entity.type
_entity.pdbx_description
1 polymer ?
#
loop_
_entity_poly.entity_id
_entity_poly.type
_entity_poly.pdbx_seq_one_letter_code
_entity_poly.pdbx_strand_id
1 'polypeptide(L)'
;SVDDFLSIYNKNRQLGEELDPKTLEEYLELFINFKLKVKEAESLGMDTVPSFVEELSGYRKQLANPYLVDNEAGEQLVREAYERLKTEIRASHILISVAEDASPSDTLKAYKRAQSIRQEILDGANFADIARSNSDDPSAKGNSGDLGYFSALYMVYPFETAAYNTSKGEISEIIRSRYGYHFLNVTDKRPSRGEVKTAHIMVKYPSPVGKSSINEKAVAKQKIDDIYNKIMNESADFSEMAKQYSDDKNNS
;
A
#
# COMPACT_ATOMS: atom_id res chain seq x y z
N SER A 1 -45.21 7.23 20.70
CA SER A 1 -46.09 8.30 20.23
C SER A 1 -46.74 7.94 18.90
N VAL A 2 -47.71 8.71 18.47
CA VAL A 2 -48.29 8.58 17.11
C VAL A 2 -47.21 8.84 16.05
N ASP A 3 -46.33 9.79 16.28
CA ASP A 3 -45.23 10.14 15.36
C ASP A 3 -44.23 9.00 15.20
N ASP A 4 -43.87 8.29 16.27
CA ASP A 4 -43.02 7.09 16.21
C ASP A 4 -43.67 5.98 15.34
N PHE A 5 -44.96 5.77 15.53
CA PHE A 5 -45.70 4.78 14.73
C PHE A 5 -45.70 5.16 13.25
N LEU A 6 -46.08 6.40 12.95
CA LEU A 6 -46.17 6.89 11.57
C LEU A 6 -44.78 6.88 10.88
N SER A 7 -43.74 7.21 11.62
CA SER A 7 -42.36 7.17 11.09
C SER A 7 -41.97 5.75 10.66
N ILE A 8 -42.21 4.74 11.49
CA ILE A 8 -41.88 3.34 11.19
C ILE A 8 -42.80 2.79 10.10
N TYR A 9 -44.09 3.07 10.16
CA TYR A 9 -45.06 2.65 9.17
C TYR A 9 -44.73 3.17 7.77
N ASN A 10 -44.43 4.47 7.65
CA ASN A 10 -44.09 5.10 6.38
C ASN A 10 -42.73 4.64 5.84
N LYS A 11 -41.73 4.44 6.71
CA LYS A 11 -40.42 3.91 6.32
C LYS A 11 -40.51 2.52 5.68
N ASN A 12 -41.31 1.63 6.25
CA ASN A 12 -41.48 0.28 5.72
C ASN A 12 -42.23 0.26 4.38
N ARG A 13 -43.17 1.19 4.16
CA ARG A 13 -43.87 1.35 2.87
C ARG A 13 -42.99 1.86 1.74
N GLN A 14 -41.95 2.65 2.04
CA GLN A 14 -41.01 3.20 1.04
C GLN A 14 -39.98 2.17 0.53
N LEU A 15 -39.78 1.06 1.24
CA LEU A 15 -38.81 0.03 0.87
C LEU A 15 -39.28 -0.92 -0.24
N GLY A 16 -40.47 -0.70 -0.83
CA GLY A 16 -40.90 -1.38 -2.05
C GLY A 16 -41.20 -2.88 -1.90
N GLU A 17 -41.15 -3.42 -0.70
CA GLU A 17 -41.75 -4.73 -0.45
C GLU A 17 -43.26 -4.59 -0.55
N GLU A 18 -43.90 -5.41 -1.40
CA GLU A 18 -45.33 -5.67 -1.29
C GLU A 18 -45.55 -6.27 0.11
N LEU A 19 -45.69 -5.40 1.09
CA LEU A 19 -46.11 -5.79 2.42
C LEU A 19 -47.45 -6.51 2.23
N ASP A 20 -47.49 -7.74 2.69
CA ASP A 20 -48.74 -8.45 3.01
C ASP A 20 -49.76 -7.39 3.42
N PRO A 21 -50.94 -7.29 2.79
CA PRO A 21 -51.84 -6.16 2.96
C PRO A 21 -52.50 -6.21 4.36
N LYS A 22 -51.65 -5.99 5.39
CA LYS A 22 -52.11 -5.81 6.77
C LYS A 22 -52.80 -4.47 6.86
N THR A 23 -53.94 -4.48 7.51
CA THR A 23 -54.66 -3.25 7.81
C THR A 23 -53.84 -2.37 8.74
N LEU A 24 -54.15 -1.09 8.78
CA LEU A 24 -53.50 -0.14 9.68
C LEU A 24 -53.63 -0.60 11.15
N GLU A 25 -54.79 -1.18 11.50
CA GLU A 25 -55.06 -1.73 12.82
C GLU A 25 -54.16 -2.91 13.16
N GLU A 26 -53.99 -3.85 12.25
CA GLU A 26 -53.09 -5.01 12.45
C GLU A 26 -51.62 -4.56 12.59
N TYR A 27 -51.20 -3.56 11.82
CA TYR A 27 -49.85 -3.01 11.96
C TYR A 27 -49.66 -2.26 13.28
N LEU A 28 -50.69 -1.55 13.74
CA LEU A 28 -50.69 -0.87 15.04
C LEU A 28 -50.58 -1.88 16.19
N GLU A 29 -51.29 -2.99 16.13
CA GLU A 29 -51.21 -4.05 17.14
C GLU A 29 -49.78 -4.65 17.19
N LEU A 30 -49.19 -4.93 16.03
CA LEU A 30 -47.79 -5.39 15.96
C LEU A 30 -46.83 -4.37 16.55
N PHE A 31 -47.01 -3.08 16.25
CA PHE A 31 -46.19 -2.02 16.80
C PHE A 31 -46.28 -1.91 18.33
N ILE A 32 -47.50 -1.99 18.87
CA ILE A 32 -47.71 -1.99 20.33
C ILE A 32 -47.03 -3.20 20.97
N ASN A 33 -47.22 -4.40 20.43
CA ASN A 33 -46.60 -5.61 20.93
C ASN A 33 -45.06 -5.53 20.87
N PHE A 34 -44.49 -4.97 19.80
CA PHE A 34 -43.06 -4.70 19.70
C PHE A 34 -42.57 -3.74 20.80
N LYS A 35 -43.26 -2.61 21.00
CA LYS A 35 -42.91 -1.64 22.04
C LYS A 35 -43.00 -2.21 23.45
N LEU A 36 -43.99 -3.07 23.72
CA LEU A 36 -44.09 -3.76 25.01
C LEU A 36 -42.91 -4.72 25.24
N LYS A 37 -42.50 -5.49 24.22
CA LYS A 37 -41.35 -6.38 24.30
C LYS A 37 -40.07 -5.60 24.54
N VAL A 38 -39.85 -4.47 23.84
CA VAL A 38 -38.69 -3.60 24.06
C VAL A 38 -38.69 -3.07 25.50
N LYS A 39 -39.85 -2.61 25.98
CA LYS A 39 -39.97 -2.07 27.34
C LYS A 39 -39.65 -3.12 28.42
N GLU A 40 -40.11 -4.34 28.21
CA GLU A 40 -39.79 -5.46 29.10
C GLU A 40 -38.32 -5.81 29.08
N ALA A 41 -37.69 -5.89 27.88
CA ALA A 41 -36.29 -6.15 27.75
C ALA A 41 -35.43 -5.07 28.45
N GLU A 42 -35.78 -3.80 28.30
CA GLU A 42 -35.14 -2.68 29.03
C GLU A 42 -35.29 -2.85 30.56
N SER A 43 -36.51 -3.22 31.03
CA SER A 43 -36.75 -3.41 32.46
C SER A 43 -35.94 -4.57 33.07
N LEU A 44 -35.61 -5.56 32.26
CA LEU A 44 -34.75 -6.68 32.60
C LEU A 44 -33.24 -6.38 32.43
N GLY A 45 -32.87 -5.18 31.99
CA GLY A 45 -31.49 -4.76 31.76
C GLY A 45 -30.81 -5.44 30.59
N MET A 46 -31.58 -6.02 29.66
CA MET A 46 -31.02 -6.74 28.51
C MET A 46 -30.24 -5.81 27.55
N ASP A 47 -30.57 -4.53 27.52
CA ASP A 47 -29.90 -3.48 26.76
C ASP A 47 -28.52 -3.09 27.31
N THR A 48 -28.21 -3.50 28.55
CA THR A 48 -26.93 -3.23 29.24
C THR A 48 -25.98 -4.42 29.21
N VAL A 49 -26.40 -5.55 28.64
CA VAL A 49 -25.55 -6.74 28.50
C VAL A 49 -24.33 -6.41 27.61
N PRO A 50 -23.08 -6.71 28.05
CA PRO A 50 -21.87 -6.32 27.31
C PRO A 50 -21.86 -6.75 25.85
N SER A 51 -22.27 -7.98 25.54
CA SER A 51 -22.34 -8.49 24.17
C SER A 51 -23.31 -7.70 23.29
N PHE A 52 -24.46 -7.29 23.83
CA PHE A 52 -25.44 -6.46 23.12
C PHE A 52 -24.87 -5.06 22.85
N VAL A 53 -24.22 -4.45 23.86
CA VAL A 53 -23.63 -3.10 23.72
C VAL A 53 -22.50 -3.12 22.67
N GLU A 54 -21.67 -4.16 22.66
CA GLU A 54 -20.59 -4.33 21.66
C GLU A 54 -21.17 -4.49 20.25
N GLU A 55 -22.17 -5.33 20.08
CA GLU A 55 -22.84 -5.57 18.79
C GLU A 55 -23.50 -4.28 18.28
N LEU A 56 -24.25 -3.59 19.12
CA LEU A 56 -24.86 -2.31 18.77
C LEU A 56 -23.81 -1.25 18.41
N SER A 57 -22.70 -1.20 19.14
CA SER A 57 -21.58 -0.30 18.82
C SER A 57 -20.97 -0.65 17.46
N GLY A 58 -20.85 -1.93 17.12
CA GLY A 58 -20.42 -2.41 15.82
C GLY A 58 -21.32 -1.92 14.68
N TYR A 59 -22.62 -2.11 14.80
CA TYR A 59 -23.60 -1.61 13.80
C TYR A 59 -23.56 -0.08 13.67
N ARG A 60 -23.46 0.64 14.78
CA ARG A 60 -23.36 2.12 14.74
C ARG A 60 -22.11 2.58 14.00
N LYS A 61 -20.97 1.92 14.22
CA LYS A 61 -19.72 2.23 13.48
C LYS A 61 -19.89 1.93 11.99
N GLN A 62 -20.47 0.80 11.63
CA GLN A 62 -20.72 0.45 10.21
C GLN A 62 -21.62 1.48 9.53
N LEU A 63 -22.70 1.91 10.19
CA LEU A 63 -23.61 2.93 9.65
C LEU A 63 -22.95 4.32 9.57
N ALA A 64 -22.04 4.65 10.48
CA ALA A 64 -21.33 5.93 10.48
C ALA A 64 -20.21 6.00 9.42
N ASN A 65 -19.58 4.88 9.08
CA ASN A 65 -18.43 4.85 8.16
C ASN A 65 -18.66 5.60 6.83
N PRO A 66 -19.80 5.42 6.10
CA PRO A 66 -20.04 6.17 4.86
C PRO A 66 -20.08 7.69 5.03
N TYR A 67 -20.42 8.16 6.23
CA TYR A 67 -20.46 9.60 6.55
C TYR A 67 -19.12 10.17 7.04
N LEU A 68 -18.18 9.28 7.38
CA LEU A 68 -16.83 9.65 7.81
C LEU A 68 -15.82 9.61 6.65
N VAL A 69 -16.20 9.04 5.50
CA VAL A 69 -15.37 8.97 4.30
C VAL A 69 -15.71 10.13 3.39
N ASP A 70 -14.72 10.94 3.08
CA ASP A 70 -14.81 11.95 2.02
C ASP A 70 -14.65 11.26 0.65
N ASN A 71 -15.79 10.97 0.02
CA ASN A 71 -15.80 10.29 -1.28
C ASN A 71 -15.16 11.15 -2.39
N GLU A 72 -15.30 12.46 -2.31
CA GLU A 72 -14.71 13.38 -3.30
C GLU A 72 -13.18 13.36 -3.21
N ALA A 73 -12.63 13.46 -2.00
CA ALA A 73 -11.20 13.32 -1.77
C ALA A 73 -10.70 11.92 -2.19
N GLY A 74 -11.48 10.88 -1.92
CA GLY A 74 -11.18 9.51 -2.35
C GLY A 74 -11.10 9.37 -3.87
N GLU A 75 -12.07 9.91 -4.61
CA GLU A 75 -12.05 9.92 -6.08
C GLU A 75 -10.88 10.72 -6.65
N GLN A 76 -10.54 11.85 -6.05
CA GLN A 76 -9.38 12.66 -6.45
C GLN A 76 -8.08 11.88 -6.30
N LEU A 77 -7.87 11.19 -5.17
CA LEU A 77 -6.69 10.35 -4.93
C LEU A 77 -6.60 9.17 -5.90
N VAL A 78 -7.72 8.53 -6.22
CA VAL A 78 -7.76 7.44 -7.22
C VAL A 78 -7.39 7.97 -8.61
N ARG A 79 -7.92 9.12 -8.99
CA ARG A 79 -7.59 9.77 -10.28
C ARG A 79 -6.12 10.17 -10.34
N GLU A 80 -5.59 10.74 -9.27
CA GLU A 80 -4.17 11.09 -9.16
C GLU A 80 -3.28 9.84 -9.30
N ALA A 81 -3.59 8.77 -8.57
CA ALA A 81 -2.85 7.51 -8.67
C ALA A 81 -2.88 6.94 -10.10
N TYR A 82 -4.04 6.97 -10.75
CA TYR A 82 -4.19 6.55 -12.14
C TYR A 82 -3.32 7.36 -13.12
N GLU A 83 -3.30 8.68 -12.98
CA GLU A 83 -2.43 9.52 -13.82
C GLU A 83 -0.95 9.27 -13.57
N ARG A 84 -0.57 9.05 -12.29
CA ARG A 84 0.80 8.70 -11.91
C ARG A 84 1.23 7.34 -12.46
N LEU A 85 0.34 6.34 -12.50
CA LEU A 85 0.62 5.01 -13.07
C LEU A 85 1.05 5.04 -14.54
N LYS A 86 0.71 6.10 -15.27
CA LYS A 86 1.13 6.27 -16.68
C LYS A 86 2.62 6.62 -16.84
N THR A 87 3.30 6.96 -15.73
CA THR A 87 4.69 7.41 -15.75
C THR A 87 5.52 6.67 -14.71
N GLU A 88 6.64 6.14 -15.12
CA GLU A 88 7.67 5.61 -14.23
C GLU A 88 8.73 6.67 -13.96
N ILE A 89 9.15 6.75 -12.70
CA ILE A 89 10.17 7.68 -12.23
C ILE A 89 11.38 6.88 -11.77
N ARG A 90 12.58 7.30 -12.15
CA ARG A 90 13.83 6.86 -11.54
C ARG A 90 14.36 7.96 -10.65
N ALA A 91 14.60 7.63 -9.39
CA ALA A 91 15.14 8.57 -8.44
C ALA A 91 16.16 7.93 -7.53
N SER A 92 17.09 8.76 -7.05
CA SER A 92 17.93 8.44 -5.90
C SER A 92 17.46 9.26 -4.69
N HIS A 93 17.57 8.71 -3.48
CA HIS A 93 17.13 9.40 -2.28
C HIS A 93 18.17 9.39 -1.16
N ILE A 94 18.01 10.32 -0.24
CA ILE A 94 18.70 10.36 1.05
C ILE A 94 17.65 10.42 2.14
N LEU A 95 17.78 9.54 3.13
CA LEU A 95 16.95 9.48 4.33
C LEU A 95 17.76 10.01 5.52
N ILE A 96 17.15 10.90 6.28
CA ILE A 96 17.58 11.27 7.63
C ILE A 96 16.53 10.75 8.60
N SER A 97 16.86 9.66 9.26
CA SER A 97 15.92 8.92 10.11
C SER A 97 15.57 9.72 11.35
N VAL A 98 14.29 9.79 11.65
CA VAL A 98 13.75 10.30 12.90
C VAL A 98 12.37 9.67 13.15
N ALA A 99 12.14 9.21 14.36
CA ALA A 99 10.88 8.55 14.71
C ALA A 99 9.67 9.49 14.50
N GLU A 100 8.51 8.91 14.24
CA GLU A 100 7.29 9.67 14.00
C GLU A 100 6.87 10.48 15.22
N ASP A 101 7.06 9.89 16.42
CA ASP A 101 6.77 10.45 17.75
C ASP A 101 7.99 11.10 18.42
N ALA A 102 9.06 11.38 17.67
CA ALA A 102 10.27 12.00 18.19
C ALA A 102 9.99 13.39 18.80
N SER A 103 10.82 13.77 19.78
CA SER A 103 10.72 15.08 20.40
C SER A 103 10.88 16.21 19.37
N PRO A 104 10.27 17.39 19.61
CA PRO A 104 10.48 18.55 18.72
C PRO A 104 11.95 18.92 18.52
N SER A 105 12.78 18.72 19.55
CA SER A 105 14.23 19.00 19.47
C SER A 105 14.95 18.03 18.53
N ASP A 106 14.60 16.73 18.56
CA ASP A 106 15.23 15.72 17.71
C ASP A 106 14.74 15.83 16.28
N THR A 107 13.45 16.11 16.10
CA THR A 107 12.86 16.44 14.79
C THR A 107 13.56 17.64 14.15
N LEU A 108 13.81 18.71 14.92
CA LEU A 108 14.53 19.90 14.42
C LEU A 108 15.99 19.60 14.07
N LYS A 109 16.68 18.78 14.87
CA LYS A 109 18.06 18.35 14.55
C LYS A 109 18.13 17.56 13.25
N ALA A 110 17.22 16.60 13.07
CA ALA A 110 17.14 15.81 11.85
C ALA A 110 16.83 16.67 10.63
N TYR A 111 15.89 17.59 10.74
CA TYR A 111 15.57 18.55 9.67
C TYR A 111 16.76 19.42 9.27
N LYS A 112 17.47 20.01 10.26
CA LYS A 112 18.67 20.82 9.99
C LYS A 112 19.78 20.00 9.34
N ARG A 113 19.96 18.73 9.74
CA ARG A 113 20.90 17.81 9.07
C ARG A 113 20.51 17.57 7.61
N ALA A 114 19.22 17.31 7.36
CA ALA A 114 18.72 17.16 5.99
C ALA A 114 18.93 18.43 5.16
N GLN A 115 18.68 19.61 5.73
CA GLN A 115 18.93 20.89 5.04
C GLN A 115 20.41 21.07 4.69
N SER A 116 21.31 20.82 5.64
CA SER A 116 22.76 20.95 5.40
C SER A 116 23.24 20.02 4.29
N ILE A 117 22.82 18.76 4.33
CA ILE A 117 23.22 17.76 3.31
C ILE A 117 22.63 18.13 1.94
N ARG A 118 21.35 18.55 1.90
CA ARG A 118 20.73 19.00 0.65
C ARG A 118 21.46 20.21 0.06
N GLN A 119 21.85 21.17 0.90
CA GLN A 119 22.58 22.35 0.44
C GLN A 119 23.96 21.98 -0.14
N GLU A 120 24.69 21.06 0.50
CA GLU A 120 25.96 20.57 -0.01
C GLU A 120 25.84 19.99 -1.42
N ILE A 121 24.76 19.27 -1.70
CA ILE A 121 24.50 18.75 -3.05
C ILE A 121 24.12 19.87 -4.03
N LEU A 122 23.31 20.84 -3.60
CA LEU A 122 22.95 21.99 -4.42
C LEU A 122 24.19 22.86 -4.76
N ASP A 123 25.19 22.86 -3.88
CA ASP A 123 26.48 23.54 -4.08
C ASP A 123 27.42 22.74 -4.97
N GLY A 124 27.02 21.57 -5.47
CA GLY A 124 27.72 20.78 -6.48
C GLY A 124 28.35 19.47 -6.00
N ALA A 125 28.11 19.03 -4.76
CA ALA A 125 28.56 17.73 -4.30
C ALA A 125 27.84 16.59 -5.05
N ASN A 126 28.53 15.47 -5.24
CA ASN A 126 27.97 14.33 -5.93
C ASN A 126 26.90 13.63 -5.07
N PHE A 127 25.66 13.54 -5.58
CA PHE A 127 24.54 12.95 -4.85
C PHE A 127 24.81 11.52 -4.39
N ALA A 128 25.40 10.68 -5.24
CA ALA A 128 25.65 9.27 -4.95
C ALA A 128 26.66 9.08 -3.81
N ASP A 129 27.71 9.91 -3.77
CA ASP A 129 28.73 9.87 -2.72
C ASP A 129 28.16 10.35 -1.37
N ILE A 130 27.38 11.43 -1.41
CA ILE A 130 26.70 11.95 -0.23
C ILE A 130 25.65 10.95 0.28
N ALA A 131 24.88 10.32 -0.60
CA ALA A 131 23.92 9.31 -0.22
C ALA A 131 24.59 8.11 0.48
N ARG A 132 25.71 7.63 -0.07
CA ARG A 132 26.47 6.51 0.51
C ARG A 132 27.02 6.83 1.90
N SER A 133 27.45 8.06 2.13
CA SER A 133 28.11 8.47 3.37
C SER A 133 27.16 9.02 4.43
N ASN A 134 26.03 9.63 4.06
CA ASN A 134 25.19 10.40 4.95
C ASN A 134 23.75 9.88 5.09
N SER A 135 23.28 9.02 4.17
CA SER A 135 21.92 8.46 4.27
C SER A 135 21.83 7.45 5.41
N ASP A 136 20.76 7.56 6.17
CA ASP A 136 20.41 6.59 7.21
C ASP A 136 19.64 5.39 6.62
N ASP A 137 19.36 5.37 5.30
CA ASP A 137 18.83 4.18 4.61
C ASP A 137 19.98 3.14 4.47
N PRO A 138 19.81 1.93 5.05
CA PRO A 138 20.85 0.90 4.98
C PRO A 138 21.23 0.49 3.56
N SER A 139 20.28 0.58 2.60
CA SER A 139 20.53 0.22 1.20
C SER A 139 21.45 1.21 0.47
N ALA A 140 21.52 2.46 0.94
CA ALA A 140 22.32 3.52 0.31
C ALA A 140 23.81 3.20 0.26
N LYS A 141 24.33 2.37 1.18
CA LYS A 141 25.72 1.92 1.16
C LYS A 141 26.03 1.07 -0.08
N GLY A 142 25.06 0.32 -0.57
CA GLY A 142 25.21 -0.57 -1.73
C GLY A 142 24.77 0.07 -3.03
N ASN A 143 23.65 0.78 -3.03
CA ASN A 143 23.02 1.35 -4.23
C ASN A 143 23.27 2.86 -4.41
N SER A 144 23.98 3.53 -3.47
CA SER A 144 24.21 4.97 -3.50
C SER A 144 22.90 5.80 -3.52
N GLY A 145 21.86 5.26 -2.89
CA GLY A 145 20.52 5.84 -2.84
C GLY A 145 19.66 5.61 -4.08
N ASP A 146 20.15 4.97 -5.16
CA ASP A 146 19.39 4.70 -6.38
C ASP A 146 18.30 3.66 -6.11
N LEU A 147 17.05 4.05 -6.28
CA LEU A 147 15.86 3.21 -6.10
C LEU A 147 15.46 2.50 -7.39
N GLY A 148 16.10 2.79 -8.51
CA GLY A 148 15.66 2.35 -9.82
C GLY A 148 14.36 3.02 -10.25
N TYR A 149 13.68 2.42 -11.23
CA TYR A 149 12.35 2.88 -11.67
C TYR A 149 11.25 2.36 -10.76
N PHE A 150 10.32 3.23 -10.43
CA PHE A 150 9.09 2.92 -9.71
C PHE A 150 7.90 3.70 -10.27
N SER A 151 6.70 3.23 -10.02
CA SER A 151 5.46 3.92 -10.38
C SER A 151 4.64 4.26 -9.12
N ALA A 152 3.42 4.76 -9.31
CA ALA A 152 2.51 5.03 -8.20
C ALA A 152 2.26 3.80 -7.33
N LEU A 153 1.98 4.02 -6.06
CA LEU A 153 1.67 3.03 -5.02
C LEU A 153 2.85 2.14 -4.56
N TYR A 154 4.06 2.42 -5.05
CA TYR A 154 5.27 1.72 -4.60
C TYR A 154 5.91 2.37 -3.37
N MET A 155 5.80 3.69 -3.27
CA MET A 155 6.42 4.48 -2.21
C MET A 155 5.38 5.06 -1.27
N VAL A 156 5.79 5.53 -0.08
CA VAL A 156 4.89 6.26 0.79
C VAL A 156 4.44 7.55 0.13
N TYR A 157 3.17 7.92 0.28
CA TYR A 157 2.52 9.00 -0.46
C TYR A 157 3.28 10.35 -0.47
N PRO A 158 3.83 10.85 0.66
CA PRO A 158 4.61 12.10 0.62
C PRO A 158 5.86 12.01 -0.26
N PHE A 159 6.55 10.85 -0.23
CA PHE A 159 7.72 10.62 -1.06
C PHE A 159 7.36 10.52 -2.54
N GLU A 160 6.33 9.76 -2.85
CA GLU A 160 5.79 9.62 -4.19
C GLU A 160 5.38 10.97 -4.77
N THR A 161 4.64 11.76 -4.00
CA THR A 161 4.21 13.11 -4.40
C THR A 161 5.39 14.00 -4.73
N ALA A 162 6.45 13.98 -3.91
CA ALA A 162 7.67 14.74 -4.22
C ALA A 162 8.35 14.25 -5.52
N ALA A 163 8.42 12.93 -5.73
CA ALA A 163 9.02 12.37 -6.93
C ALA A 163 8.29 12.80 -8.21
N TYR A 164 6.94 12.75 -8.18
CA TYR A 164 6.15 13.16 -9.35
C TYR A 164 6.19 14.66 -9.61
N ASN A 165 6.28 15.49 -8.56
CA ASN A 165 6.32 16.96 -8.66
C ASN A 165 7.71 17.53 -8.96
N THR A 166 8.79 16.76 -8.79
CA THR A 166 10.17 17.20 -9.07
C THR A 166 10.50 16.92 -10.53
N SER A 167 11.08 17.88 -11.26
CA SER A 167 11.48 17.71 -12.65
C SER A 167 12.66 16.74 -12.78
N LYS A 168 12.80 16.13 -13.96
CA LYS A 168 13.99 15.32 -14.27
C LYS A 168 15.26 16.16 -14.16
N GLY A 169 16.25 15.68 -13.46
CA GLY A 169 17.52 16.33 -13.20
C GLY A 169 17.55 17.23 -11.97
N GLU A 170 16.40 17.41 -11.30
CA GLU A 170 16.27 18.28 -10.13
C GLU A 170 16.25 17.50 -8.82
N ILE A 171 16.53 18.23 -7.73
CA ILE A 171 16.49 17.75 -6.35
C ILE A 171 15.23 18.31 -5.69
N SER A 172 14.44 17.40 -5.10
CA SER A 172 13.20 17.78 -4.43
C SER A 172 13.43 18.67 -3.20
N GLU A 173 12.35 19.27 -2.73
CA GLU A 173 12.29 19.79 -1.37
C GLU A 173 12.39 18.66 -0.34
N ILE A 174 12.69 19.04 0.90
CA ILE A 174 12.73 18.08 2.02
C ILE A 174 11.29 17.72 2.41
N ILE A 175 11.00 16.45 2.42
CA ILE A 175 9.69 15.89 2.77
C ILE A 175 9.77 15.08 4.06
N ARG A 176 8.66 15.03 4.79
CA ARG A 176 8.52 14.23 6.01
C ARG A 176 7.70 12.98 5.71
N SER A 177 8.19 11.83 6.17
CA SER A 177 7.43 10.57 6.22
C SER A 177 7.51 9.96 7.63
N ARG A 178 6.85 8.83 7.85
CA ARG A 178 6.98 8.06 9.10
C ARG A 178 8.40 7.58 9.40
N TYR A 179 9.28 7.52 8.39
CA TYR A 179 10.67 7.09 8.55
C TYR A 179 11.63 8.22 8.89
N GLY A 180 11.26 9.46 8.58
CA GLY A 180 12.15 10.60 8.76
C GLY A 180 11.98 11.64 7.68
N TYR A 181 13.03 12.42 7.46
CA TYR A 181 13.13 13.40 6.40
C TYR A 181 13.80 12.80 5.18
N HIS A 182 13.23 13.05 4.02
CA HIS A 182 13.77 12.62 2.74
C HIS A 182 13.94 13.82 1.82
N PHE A 183 14.87 13.71 0.90
CA PHE A 183 14.86 14.44 -0.35
C PHE A 183 15.43 13.52 -1.44
N LEU A 184 15.08 13.81 -2.66
CA LEU A 184 15.38 12.91 -3.78
C LEU A 184 15.89 13.69 -4.99
N ASN A 185 16.69 13.02 -5.80
CA ASN A 185 17.14 13.45 -7.11
C ASN A 185 16.39 12.63 -8.16
N VAL A 186 15.55 13.25 -8.96
CA VAL A 186 14.85 12.59 -10.07
C VAL A 186 15.78 12.49 -11.27
N THR A 187 16.32 11.30 -11.52
CA THR A 187 17.27 11.08 -12.60
C THR A 187 16.63 10.82 -13.95
N ASP A 188 15.41 10.24 -13.96
CA ASP A 188 14.66 10.01 -15.19
C ASP A 188 13.16 9.95 -14.97
N LYS A 189 12.39 10.28 -16.02
CA LYS A 189 10.93 10.07 -16.11
C LYS A 189 10.64 9.50 -17.49
N ARG A 190 9.83 8.44 -17.53
CA ARG A 190 9.45 7.80 -18.80
C ARG A 190 7.99 7.36 -18.78
N PRO A 191 7.34 7.19 -19.92
CA PRO A 191 6.05 6.52 -19.98
C PRO A 191 6.14 5.12 -19.36
N SER A 192 5.12 4.73 -18.60
CA SER A 192 5.02 3.39 -18.02
C SER A 192 5.05 2.34 -19.12
N ARG A 193 5.82 1.29 -18.91
CA ARG A 193 5.89 0.14 -19.81
C ARG A 193 4.78 -0.87 -19.56
N GLY A 194 3.93 -0.63 -18.55
CA GLY A 194 2.89 -1.54 -18.10
C GLY A 194 3.46 -2.76 -17.36
N GLU A 195 2.58 -3.72 -17.12
CA GLU A 195 2.94 -4.98 -16.49
C GLU A 195 3.23 -6.04 -17.56
N VAL A 196 4.22 -6.87 -17.29
CA VAL A 196 4.54 -8.03 -18.13
C VAL A 196 4.44 -9.31 -17.29
N LYS A 197 3.79 -10.31 -17.83
CA LYS A 197 3.80 -11.64 -17.23
C LYS A 197 5.08 -12.36 -17.67
N THR A 198 5.91 -12.70 -16.70
CA THR A 198 7.16 -13.44 -16.96
C THR A 198 7.14 -14.78 -16.26
N ALA A 199 7.88 -15.72 -16.81
CA ALA A 199 8.23 -16.96 -16.16
C ALA A 199 9.75 -17.12 -16.18
N HIS A 200 10.30 -17.80 -15.20
CA HIS A 200 11.75 -18.03 -15.14
C HIS A 200 12.07 -19.46 -14.71
N ILE A 201 13.26 -19.90 -15.07
CA ILE A 201 13.86 -21.13 -14.58
C ILE A 201 15.12 -20.74 -13.80
N MET A 202 15.18 -21.17 -12.55
CA MET A 202 16.33 -20.86 -11.68
C MET A 202 17.14 -22.13 -11.41
N VAL A 203 18.45 -22.07 -11.62
CA VAL A 203 19.40 -23.08 -11.18
C VAL A 203 20.26 -22.50 -10.07
N LYS A 204 20.04 -22.99 -8.85
CA LYS A 204 20.83 -22.55 -7.67
C LYS A 204 22.23 -23.16 -7.70
N TYR A 205 23.18 -22.37 -7.25
CA TYR A 205 24.47 -22.89 -6.84
C TYR A 205 24.69 -22.53 -5.35
N PRO A 206 25.31 -23.43 -4.56
CA PRO A 206 25.56 -23.17 -3.15
C PRO A 206 26.40 -21.91 -3.02
N SER A 207 25.86 -20.89 -2.37
CA SER A 207 26.62 -19.71 -1.98
C SER A 207 26.58 -19.63 -0.47
N PRO A 208 27.56 -20.20 0.24
CA PRO A 208 27.88 -19.67 1.55
C PRO A 208 28.45 -18.28 1.28
N VAL A 209 27.96 -17.29 2.01
CA VAL A 209 28.48 -15.93 1.97
C VAL A 209 30.03 -16.03 2.05
N GLY A 210 30.69 -15.86 0.90
CA GLY A 210 32.13 -15.76 0.81
C GLY A 210 32.94 -16.85 0.08
N LYS A 211 32.40 -18.03 -0.26
CA LYS A 211 33.20 -19.07 -0.97
C LYS A 211 32.34 -19.98 -1.85
N SER A 212 31.73 -19.44 -2.88
CA SER A 212 31.28 -20.31 -3.98
C SER A 212 32.50 -20.69 -4.82
N SER A 213 32.77 -21.97 -4.98
CA SER A 213 33.88 -22.39 -5.84
C SER A 213 33.53 -22.01 -7.28
N ILE A 214 34.55 -21.63 -8.05
CA ILE A 214 34.44 -21.30 -9.49
C ILE A 214 33.78 -22.49 -10.23
N ASN A 215 34.01 -23.70 -9.76
CA ASN A 215 33.45 -24.94 -10.32
C ASN A 215 31.92 -25.06 -10.15
N GLU A 216 31.35 -24.71 -8.99
CA GLU A 216 29.91 -24.79 -8.75
C GLU A 216 29.09 -23.82 -9.63
N LYS A 217 29.63 -22.61 -9.84
CA LYS A 217 29.04 -21.64 -10.77
C LYS A 217 29.08 -22.13 -12.22
N ALA A 218 30.21 -22.75 -12.61
CA ALA A 218 30.34 -23.32 -13.96
C ALA A 218 29.38 -24.47 -14.20
N VAL A 219 29.18 -25.37 -13.22
CA VAL A 219 28.21 -26.47 -13.31
C VAL A 219 26.77 -25.94 -13.40
N ALA A 220 26.39 -24.97 -12.57
CA ALA A 220 25.06 -24.37 -12.62
C ALA A 220 24.83 -23.65 -13.96
N LYS A 221 25.86 -22.95 -14.46
CA LYS A 221 25.80 -22.31 -15.78
C LYS A 221 25.60 -23.34 -16.88
N GLN A 222 26.35 -24.42 -16.90
CA GLN A 222 26.18 -25.49 -17.89
C GLN A 222 24.78 -26.04 -17.86
N LYS A 223 24.23 -26.32 -16.69
CA LYS A 223 22.84 -26.83 -16.52
C LYS A 223 21.82 -25.86 -17.11
N ILE A 224 21.93 -24.54 -16.84
CA ILE A 224 20.97 -23.57 -17.39
C ILE A 224 21.13 -23.39 -18.89
N ASP A 225 22.37 -23.46 -19.42
CA ASP A 225 22.64 -23.40 -20.86
C ASP A 225 22.04 -24.66 -21.59
N ASP A 226 22.14 -25.82 -21.00
CA ASP A 226 21.51 -27.05 -21.55
C ASP A 226 19.99 -26.94 -21.57
N ILE A 227 19.37 -26.42 -20.51
CA ILE A 227 17.93 -26.16 -20.47
C ILE A 227 17.52 -25.17 -21.55
N TYR A 228 18.26 -24.06 -21.65
CA TYR A 228 18.03 -23.03 -22.68
C TYR A 228 18.09 -23.65 -24.10
N ASN A 229 19.10 -24.48 -24.38
CA ASN A 229 19.24 -25.12 -25.68
C ASN A 229 18.08 -26.06 -25.98
N LYS A 230 17.57 -26.82 -25.02
CA LYS A 230 16.39 -27.66 -25.19
C LYS A 230 15.14 -26.86 -25.58
N ILE A 231 14.94 -25.72 -24.90
CA ILE A 231 13.79 -24.85 -25.18
C ILE A 231 13.93 -24.20 -26.56
N MET A 232 15.11 -23.66 -26.89
CA MET A 232 15.29 -22.86 -28.10
C MET A 232 15.49 -23.70 -29.35
N ASN A 233 16.18 -24.84 -29.26
CA ASN A 233 16.59 -25.63 -30.41
C ASN A 233 15.82 -26.96 -30.57
N GLU A 234 15.28 -27.51 -29.47
CA GLU A 234 14.54 -28.80 -29.48
C GLU A 234 13.03 -28.59 -29.25
N SER A 235 12.57 -27.33 -29.19
CA SER A 235 11.15 -26.97 -28.99
C SER A 235 10.53 -27.53 -27.71
N ALA A 236 11.33 -27.75 -26.65
CA ALA A 236 10.83 -28.20 -25.37
C ALA A 236 9.92 -27.12 -24.75
N ASP A 237 8.82 -27.55 -24.14
CA ASP A 237 7.89 -26.60 -23.48
C ASP A 237 8.52 -25.93 -22.26
N PHE A 238 8.45 -24.62 -22.20
CA PHE A 238 9.06 -23.83 -21.12
C PHE A 238 8.47 -24.19 -19.75
N SER A 239 7.16 -24.39 -19.67
CA SER A 239 6.47 -24.67 -18.40
C SER A 239 6.87 -26.07 -17.87
N GLU A 240 7.00 -27.04 -18.75
CA GLU A 240 7.46 -28.39 -18.40
C GLU A 240 8.92 -28.37 -17.93
N MET A 241 9.78 -27.65 -18.64
CA MET A 241 11.18 -27.48 -18.25
C MET A 241 11.32 -26.76 -16.92
N ALA A 242 10.47 -25.75 -16.66
CA ALA A 242 10.46 -25.04 -15.38
C ALA A 242 10.05 -25.98 -14.24
N LYS A 243 9.00 -26.76 -14.38
CA LYS A 243 8.56 -27.73 -13.38
C LYS A 243 9.63 -28.80 -13.09
N GLN A 244 10.32 -29.26 -14.11
CA GLN A 244 11.28 -30.36 -13.98
C GLN A 244 12.65 -29.92 -13.45
N TYR A 245 13.12 -28.74 -13.84
CA TYR A 245 14.51 -28.35 -13.63
C TYR A 245 14.72 -27.09 -12.78
N SER A 246 13.66 -26.31 -12.51
CA SER A 246 13.79 -25.10 -11.70
C SER A 246 13.97 -25.45 -10.22
N ASP A 247 14.96 -24.83 -9.60
CA ASP A 247 15.17 -24.89 -8.16
C ASP A 247 14.31 -23.85 -7.39
N ASP A 248 13.50 -23.07 -8.10
CA ASP A 248 12.48 -22.19 -7.49
C ASP A 248 11.18 -23.01 -7.29
N LYS A 249 10.82 -23.20 -6.02
CA LYS A 249 9.64 -24.00 -5.67
C LYS A 249 8.30 -23.27 -5.89
N ASN A 250 8.33 -21.99 -6.23
CA ASN A 250 7.13 -21.21 -6.54
C ASN A 250 6.63 -21.42 -7.99
N ASN A 251 7.34 -22.23 -8.78
CA ASN A 251 7.01 -22.53 -10.17
C ASN A 251 6.15 -23.80 -10.34
N SER A 252 5.44 -24.22 -9.31
CA SER A 252 4.56 -25.39 -9.35
C SER A 252 3.12 -25.01 -9.73
#